data_c57b67ceffa7652e1201e5425ce0e4f6
#
_entry.id   c57b67ceffa7652e1201e5425ce0e4f6
#
_cell.length_a   1.000
_cell.length_b   1.000
_cell.length_c   1.000
_cell.angle_alpha   90.00
_cell.angle_beta   90.00
_cell.angle_gamma   90.00
#
_symmetry.space_group_name_H-M   'P 1'
#
loop_
_entity.id
_entity.type
_entity.pdbx_description
1 polymer ?
#
loop_
_entity_poly.entity_id
_entity_poly.type
_entity_poly.pdbx_seq_one_letter_code
_entity_poly.pdbx_strand_id
1 'polypeptide(L)'
;MTRRGGLLAGAAALLSGCSGAGVLNAVAGSSHQGRRDIAYGPDPRQRLDVYRPAAQQRPAVAPIVVFFYGGSWSKGERADYGFVGEALASAGAIVVIPDYRLSPGVRYPDFVRDSAAAVKWAFDHAGDLGGSPDDIVVMGHSAGGYNAAMVALDRRWLQGAGLAPQRQLAGWIGLAGPYDFLPIGDRATQVAFRWPATAPDTQPINHVSGQAPRTLLLAAVNDSLVDPQRSTVGLGRALQTAGVPTRVELYPRVSHVTLLASLAQPLRWLAPVRAEVVAFLGLPTPA
;
A
#
# COMPACT_ATOMS: atom_id res chain seq x y z
N MET A 1 35.87 18.52 33.40
CA MET A 1 36.20 17.62 32.27
C MET A 1 35.00 16.74 31.99
N THR A 2 34.25 17.03 30.95
CA THR A 2 32.89 16.61 30.73
C THR A 2 32.83 15.46 29.73
N ARG A 3 32.34 14.31 30.21
CA ARG A 3 31.91 13.18 29.33
C ARG A 3 30.57 13.50 28.70
N ARG A 4 30.55 14.06 27.51
CA ARG A 4 29.36 14.17 26.64
C ARG A 4 29.79 13.94 25.20
N GLY A 5 29.96 12.69 24.76
CA GLY A 5 30.41 12.36 23.42
C GLY A 5 30.16 10.93 22.98
N GLY A 6 29.29 10.19 23.66
CA GLY A 6 29.16 8.75 23.43
C GLY A 6 27.79 8.23 22.93
N LEU A 7 26.80 9.08 22.69
CA LEU A 7 25.43 8.61 22.41
C LEU A 7 24.95 8.78 20.95
N LEU A 8 25.73 9.40 20.07
CA LEU A 8 25.35 9.59 18.67
C LEU A 8 25.98 8.59 17.68
N ALA A 9 26.96 7.81 18.12
CA ALA A 9 27.59 6.79 17.27
C ALA A 9 26.90 5.41 17.32
N GLY A 10 26.00 5.18 18.27
CA GLY A 10 25.29 3.90 18.44
C GLY A 10 24.08 3.68 17.51
N ALA A 11 23.51 4.74 16.96
CA ALA A 11 22.28 4.64 16.15
C ALA A 11 22.54 4.26 14.68
N ALA A 12 23.75 4.44 14.17
CA ALA A 12 24.10 4.14 12.78
C ALA A 12 24.54 2.68 12.56
N ALA A 13 24.92 1.95 13.59
CA ALA A 13 25.45 0.58 13.50
C ALA A 13 24.37 -0.51 13.59
N LEU A 14 23.12 -0.18 13.94
CA LEU A 14 22.02 -1.14 14.05
C LEU A 14 21.26 -1.38 12.72
N LEU A 15 21.63 -0.71 11.64
CA LEU A 15 20.94 -0.80 10.34
C LEU A 15 21.51 -1.87 9.40
N SER A 16 22.53 -2.61 9.77
CA SER A 16 23.16 -3.60 8.88
C SER A 16 22.72 -5.06 9.11
N GLY A 17 21.84 -5.33 10.06
CA GLY A 17 21.39 -6.71 10.37
C GLY A 17 19.89 -6.90 10.53
N CYS A 18 19.11 -5.82 10.78
CA CYS A 18 17.65 -5.85 10.78
C CYS A 18 17.15 -5.02 9.60
N SER A 19 16.21 -5.52 8.80
CA SER A 19 15.55 -4.68 7.80
C SER A 19 14.97 -3.45 8.51
N GLY A 20 15.05 -2.26 7.89
CA GLY A 20 14.49 -1.03 8.50
C GLY A 20 13.00 -1.21 8.90
N ALA A 21 12.28 -2.08 8.22
CA ALA A 21 10.92 -2.50 8.54
C ALA A 21 10.83 -3.26 9.88
N GLY A 22 11.78 -4.14 10.18
CA GLY A 22 11.82 -4.85 11.46
C GLY A 22 11.96 -3.92 12.66
N VAL A 23 12.76 -2.86 12.53
CA VAL A 23 12.90 -1.82 13.57
C VAL A 23 11.60 -1.04 13.74
N LEU A 24 10.94 -0.67 12.64
CA LEU A 24 9.65 0.03 12.70
C LEU A 24 8.57 -0.82 13.35
N ASN A 25 8.51 -2.12 13.04
CA ASN A 25 7.58 -3.05 13.67
C ASN A 25 7.83 -3.17 15.19
N ALA A 26 9.09 -3.29 15.61
CA ALA A 26 9.41 -3.39 17.04
C ALA A 26 8.98 -2.14 17.83
N VAL A 27 9.11 -0.96 17.22
CA VAL A 27 8.69 0.32 17.84
C VAL A 27 7.18 0.52 17.78
N ALA A 28 6.53 0.08 16.70
CA ALA A 28 5.07 0.22 16.53
C ALA A 28 4.27 -0.65 17.53
N GLY A 29 4.87 -1.75 18.00
CA GLY A 29 4.18 -2.71 18.85
C GLY A 29 3.21 -3.62 18.08
N SER A 30 2.30 -4.26 18.79
CA SER A 30 1.33 -5.22 18.23
C SER A 30 -0.04 -5.15 18.90
N SER A 31 -0.40 -3.99 19.44
CA SER A 31 -1.62 -3.81 20.25
C SER A 31 -2.91 -3.91 19.44
N HIS A 32 -2.87 -3.64 18.14
CA HIS A 32 -4.01 -3.70 17.21
C HIS A 32 -3.98 -4.94 16.31
N GLN A 33 -3.02 -5.83 16.53
CA GLN A 33 -2.94 -7.04 15.74
C GLN A 33 -4.10 -7.98 16.10
N GLY A 34 -4.90 -8.30 15.08
CA GLY A 34 -6.01 -9.22 15.17
C GLY A 34 -5.61 -10.65 14.75
N ARG A 35 -6.21 -11.15 13.66
CA ARG A 35 -5.98 -12.50 13.14
C ARG A 35 -4.77 -12.50 12.19
N ARG A 36 -3.97 -13.55 12.27
CA ARG A 36 -2.79 -13.75 11.43
C ARG A 36 -2.90 -14.98 10.57
N ASP A 37 -2.10 -15.01 9.51
CA ASP A 37 -1.85 -16.17 8.66
C ASP A 37 -3.13 -16.78 8.08
N ILE A 38 -4.07 -15.95 7.69
CA ILE A 38 -5.36 -16.37 7.12
C ILE A 38 -5.16 -16.64 5.64
N ALA A 39 -5.53 -17.85 5.17
CA ALA A 39 -5.51 -18.16 3.75
C ALA A 39 -6.60 -17.37 2.99
N TYR A 40 -6.22 -16.77 1.87
CA TYR A 40 -7.17 -16.19 0.92
C TYR A 40 -7.13 -16.87 -0.47
N GLY A 41 -6.25 -17.86 -0.61
CA GLY A 41 -6.09 -18.69 -1.82
C GLY A 41 -5.34 -19.98 -1.52
N PRO A 42 -5.15 -20.85 -2.53
CA PRO A 42 -4.56 -22.17 -2.36
C PRO A 42 -3.02 -22.17 -2.25
N ASP A 43 -2.34 -21.11 -2.73
CA ASP A 43 -0.88 -21.03 -2.69
C ASP A 43 -0.41 -20.76 -1.25
N PRO A 44 0.68 -21.38 -0.76
CA PRO A 44 1.22 -21.13 0.57
C PRO A 44 1.52 -19.67 0.86
N ARG A 45 1.80 -18.85 -0.18
CA ARG A 45 2.04 -17.42 -0.04
C ARG A 45 0.76 -16.60 -0.06
N GLN A 46 -0.37 -17.15 -0.48
CA GLN A 46 -1.66 -16.45 -0.45
C GLN A 46 -2.24 -16.41 0.96
N ARG A 47 -1.55 -15.67 1.85
CA ARG A 47 -1.88 -15.47 3.26
C ARG A 47 -2.00 -13.99 3.58
N LEU A 48 -2.80 -13.64 4.56
CA LEU A 48 -2.98 -12.26 5.01
C LEU A 48 -3.06 -12.16 6.53
N ASP A 49 -2.68 -10.98 7.02
CA ASP A 49 -2.85 -10.58 8.41
C ASP A 49 -3.89 -9.47 8.52
N VAL A 50 -4.65 -9.45 9.60
CA VAL A 50 -5.67 -8.45 9.89
C VAL A 50 -5.30 -7.68 11.14
N TYR A 51 -5.35 -6.35 11.08
CA TYR A 51 -5.22 -5.43 12.22
C TYR A 51 -6.56 -4.76 12.45
N ARG A 52 -6.95 -4.61 13.73
CA ARG A 52 -8.25 -4.05 14.11
C ARG A 52 -8.07 -2.92 15.13
N PRO A 53 -8.92 -1.88 15.06
CA PRO A 53 -8.94 -0.86 16.09
C PRO A 53 -9.33 -1.46 17.43
N ALA A 54 -8.75 -0.95 18.53
CA ALA A 54 -9.21 -1.26 19.87
C ALA A 54 -10.69 -0.87 20.05
N ALA A 55 -11.40 -1.55 20.94
CA ALA A 55 -12.85 -1.37 21.10
C ALA A 55 -13.24 0.11 21.32
N GLN A 56 -12.40 0.86 22.06
CA GLN A 56 -12.62 2.28 22.36
C GLN A 56 -12.35 3.23 21.17
N GLN A 57 -11.63 2.77 20.16
CA GLN A 57 -11.23 3.55 18.97
C GLN A 57 -12.05 3.14 17.74
N ARG A 58 -12.88 2.11 17.87
CA ARG A 58 -13.60 1.54 16.75
C ARG A 58 -14.84 2.36 16.43
N PRO A 59 -14.99 2.91 15.21
CA PRO A 59 -16.27 3.47 14.75
C PRO A 59 -17.33 2.38 14.63
N ALA A 60 -18.60 2.77 14.59
CA ALA A 60 -19.73 1.83 14.43
C ALA A 60 -19.56 0.94 13.20
N VAL A 61 -19.06 1.50 12.11
CA VAL A 61 -18.59 0.79 10.91
C VAL A 61 -17.19 1.32 10.59
N ALA A 62 -16.19 0.45 10.63
CA ALA A 62 -14.82 0.83 10.38
C ALA A 62 -14.49 0.68 8.88
N PRO A 63 -13.79 1.66 8.24
CA PRO A 63 -13.29 1.49 6.89
C PRO A 63 -12.26 0.35 6.85
N ILE A 64 -12.26 -0.40 5.75
CA ILE A 64 -11.32 -1.51 5.53
C ILE A 64 -10.26 -1.06 4.53
N VAL A 65 -9.00 -1.15 4.91
CA VAL A 65 -7.85 -0.87 4.04
C VAL A 65 -7.16 -2.18 3.70
N VAL A 66 -7.10 -2.53 2.41
CA VAL A 66 -6.25 -3.63 1.92
C VAL A 66 -4.93 -3.04 1.46
N PHE A 67 -3.86 -3.29 2.21
CA PHE A 67 -2.54 -2.70 1.97
C PHE A 67 -1.58 -3.67 1.29
N PHE A 68 -1.04 -3.27 0.14
CA PHE A 68 -0.02 -4.00 -0.61
C PHE A 68 1.35 -3.35 -0.43
N TYR A 69 2.32 -4.15 0.00
CA TYR A 69 3.69 -3.69 0.23
C TYR A 69 4.54 -3.66 -1.06
N GLY A 70 5.68 -2.97 -0.98
CA GLY A 70 6.66 -2.85 -2.06
C GLY A 70 7.65 -4.01 -2.11
N GLY A 71 8.67 -3.89 -2.98
CA GLY A 71 9.75 -4.88 -3.10
C GLY A 71 9.97 -5.37 -4.53
N SER A 72 9.67 -4.53 -5.55
CA SER A 72 9.88 -4.81 -6.98
C SER A 72 9.30 -6.17 -7.41
N TRP A 73 8.18 -6.57 -6.82
CA TRP A 73 7.50 -7.88 -7.02
C TRP A 73 8.37 -9.11 -6.79
N SER A 74 9.58 -8.95 -6.24
CA SER A 74 10.56 -10.03 -6.07
C SER A 74 10.95 -10.32 -4.62
N LYS A 75 10.52 -9.46 -3.68
CA LYS A 75 10.82 -9.58 -2.25
C LYS A 75 9.76 -8.89 -1.38
N GLY A 76 9.86 -9.08 -0.07
CA GLY A 76 8.94 -8.55 0.93
C GLY A 76 7.96 -9.60 1.45
N GLU A 77 7.45 -9.38 2.62
CA GLU A 77 6.40 -10.19 3.24
C GLU A 77 5.53 -9.32 4.16
N ARG A 78 4.28 -9.72 4.39
CA ARG A 78 3.32 -8.99 5.21
C ARG A 78 3.81 -8.70 6.62
N ALA A 79 4.63 -9.61 7.17
CA ALA A 79 5.21 -9.48 8.50
C ALA A 79 6.12 -8.25 8.66
N ASP A 80 6.75 -7.79 7.57
CA ASP A 80 7.59 -6.60 7.55
C ASP A 80 6.80 -5.30 7.73
N TYR A 81 5.49 -5.31 7.49
CA TYR A 81 4.64 -4.11 7.40
C TYR A 81 3.60 -4.00 8.52
N GLY A 82 3.79 -4.71 9.63
CA GLY A 82 2.95 -4.61 10.83
C GLY A 82 2.77 -3.17 11.31
N PHE A 83 3.81 -2.34 11.21
CA PHE A 83 3.74 -0.91 11.59
C PHE A 83 2.68 -0.12 10.79
N VAL A 84 2.40 -0.48 9.53
CA VAL A 84 1.32 0.12 8.73
C VAL A 84 -0.03 -0.29 9.32
N GLY A 85 -0.19 -1.59 9.64
CA GLY A 85 -1.37 -2.11 10.29
C GLY A 85 -1.66 -1.39 11.61
N GLU A 86 -0.66 -1.30 12.49
CA GLU A 86 -0.77 -0.60 13.79
C GLU A 86 -1.08 0.90 13.62
N ALA A 87 -0.41 1.58 12.68
CA ALA A 87 -0.60 3.02 12.45
C ALA A 87 -2.02 3.38 12.03
N LEU A 88 -2.65 2.57 11.19
CA LEU A 88 -4.00 2.83 10.69
C LEU A 88 -5.08 2.22 11.60
N ALA A 89 -4.83 1.07 12.22
CA ALA A 89 -5.76 0.50 13.19
C ALA A 89 -5.90 1.39 14.44
N SER A 90 -4.80 2.02 14.89
CA SER A 90 -4.85 3.03 15.96
C SER A 90 -5.63 4.30 15.59
N ALA A 91 -5.96 4.49 14.32
CA ALA A 91 -6.82 5.59 13.85
C ALA A 91 -8.28 5.17 13.66
N GLY A 92 -8.60 3.88 13.81
CA GLY A 92 -9.97 3.36 13.68
C GLY A 92 -10.23 2.54 12.41
N ALA A 93 -9.24 2.31 11.54
CA ALA A 93 -9.40 1.48 10.36
C ALA A 93 -9.18 -0.01 10.65
N ILE A 94 -9.82 -0.88 9.90
CA ILE A 94 -9.45 -2.28 9.78
C ILE A 94 -8.41 -2.37 8.65
N VAL A 95 -7.28 -3.05 8.90
CA VAL A 95 -6.21 -3.16 7.89
C VAL A 95 -5.97 -4.62 7.57
N VAL A 96 -6.01 -4.96 6.30
CA VAL A 96 -5.71 -6.28 5.76
C VAL A 96 -4.41 -6.18 4.98
N ILE A 97 -3.40 -6.96 5.36
CA ILE A 97 -2.08 -6.96 4.71
C ILE A 97 -1.86 -8.34 4.11
N PRO A 98 -2.07 -8.53 2.80
CA PRO A 98 -1.80 -9.80 2.14
C PRO A 98 -0.36 -9.92 1.66
N ASP A 99 0.18 -11.14 1.69
CA ASP A 99 1.25 -11.53 0.81
C ASP A 99 0.68 -11.79 -0.59
N TYR A 100 1.47 -11.54 -1.61
CA TYR A 100 1.21 -11.93 -2.98
C TYR A 100 2.41 -12.74 -3.51
N ARG A 101 2.20 -13.60 -4.50
CA ARG A 101 3.28 -14.40 -5.08
C ARG A 101 4.31 -13.52 -5.79
N LEU A 102 5.57 -13.91 -5.70
CA LEU A 102 6.70 -13.11 -6.13
C LEU A 102 7.40 -13.67 -7.37
N SER A 103 7.97 -12.77 -8.15
CA SER A 103 8.93 -13.05 -9.20
C SER A 103 10.24 -13.59 -8.58
N PRO A 104 10.95 -14.54 -9.24
CA PRO A 104 10.68 -15.11 -10.56
C PRO A 104 9.72 -16.30 -10.56
N GLY A 105 9.24 -16.75 -9.39
CA GLY A 105 8.32 -17.90 -9.27
C GLY A 105 7.01 -17.66 -10.03
N VAL A 106 6.49 -16.43 -9.97
CA VAL A 106 5.41 -15.95 -10.85
C VAL A 106 5.82 -14.67 -11.57
N ARG A 107 5.03 -14.22 -12.53
CA ARG A 107 5.22 -12.98 -13.28
C ARG A 107 3.88 -12.28 -13.49
N TYR A 108 3.92 -11.06 -14.02
CA TYR A 108 2.69 -10.41 -14.46
C TYR A 108 1.86 -11.36 -15.36
N PRO A 109 0.58 -11.54 -15.09
CA PRO A 109 -0.25 -10.77 -14.15
C PRO A 109 -0.52 -11.47 -12.80
N ASP A 110 0.19 -12.53 -12.41
CA ASP A 110 -0.21 -13.38 -11.30
C ASP A 110 -0.25 -12.64 -9.94
N PHE A 111 0.72 -11.76 -9.66
CA PHE A 111 0.69 -10.95 -8.44
C PHE A 111 -0.47 -9.92 -8.40
N VAL A 112 -0.99 -9.49 -9.56
CA VAL A 112 -2.19 -8.66 -9.64
C VAL A 112 -3.44 -9.50 -9.39
N ARG A 113 -3.49 -10.73 -9.91
CA ARG A 113 -4.56 -11.70 -9.60
C ARG A 113 -4.64 -12.01 -8.12
N ASP A 114 -3.48 -12.20 -7.47
CA ASP A 114 -3.40 -12.41 -6.02
C ASP A 114 -3.92 -11.20 -5.25
N SER A 115 -3.53 -10.00 -5.70
CA SER A 115 -4.02 -8.74 -5.10
C SER A 115 -5.54 -8.62 -5.23
N ALA A 116 -6.11 -8.93 -6.39
CA ALA A 116 -7.55 -8.92 -6.61
C ALA A 116 -8.27 -9.98 -5.75
N ALA A 117 -7.69 -11.17 -5.60
CA ALA A 117 -8.24 -12.23 -4.74
C ALA A 117 -8.24 -11.82 -3.25
N ALA A 118 -7.17 -11.15 -2.78
CA ALA A 118 -7.13 -10.62 -1.41
C ALA A 118 -8.17 -9.52 -1.17
N VAL A 119 -8.41 -8.65 -2.16
CA VAL A 119 -9.49 -7.65 -2.09
C VAL A 119 -10.85 -8.32 -2.08
N LYS A 120 -11.08 -9.33 -2.93
CA LYS A 120 -12.32 -10.13 -2.91
C LYS A 120 -12.55 -10.76 -1.55
N TRP A 121 -11.51 -11.33 -0.93
CA TRP A 121 -11.59 -11.86 0.42
C TRP A 121 -12.04 -10.79 1.43
N ALA A 122 -11.53 -9.56 1.34
CA ALA A 122 -11.95 -8.47 2.23
C ALA A 122 -13.42 -8.09 2.03
N PHE A 123 -13.93 -8.11 0.79
CA PHE A 123 -15.35 -7.91 0.51
C PHE A 123 -16.22 -9.00 1.15
N ASP A 124 -15.81 -10.26 1.00
CA ASP A 124 -16.58 -11.41 1.51
C ASP A 124 -16.63 -11.44 3.05
N HIS A 125 -15.62 -10.90 3.73
CA HIS A 125 -15.49 -10.94 5.18
C HIS A 125 -15.72 -9.57 5.85
N ALA A 126 -16.16 -8.55 5.11
CA ALA A 126 -16.27 -7.18 5.62
C ALA A 126 -17.12 -7.09 6.89
N GLY A 127 -18.28 -7.74 6.92
CA GLY A 127 -19.16 -7.79 8.09
C GLY A 127 -18.51 -8.48 9.30
N ASP A 128 -17.85 -9.63 9.10
CA ASP A 128 -17.16 -10.38 10.17
C ASP A 128 -15.98 -9.59 10.75
N LEU A 129 -15.38 -8.76 9.94
CA LEU A 129 -14.33 -7.83 10.35
C LEU A 129 -14.88 -6.65 11.14
N GLY A 130 -16.16 -6.33 10.99
CA GLY A 130 -16.83 -5.17 11.61
C GLY A 130 -16.69 -3.90 10.78
N GLY A 131 -16.54 -4.04 9.49
CA GLY A 131 -16.60 -3.01 8.48
C GLY A 131 -17.78 -3.17 7.54
N SER A 132 -17.77 -2.42 6.43
CA SER A 132 -18.75 -2.51 5.35
C SER A 132 -18.08 -2.89 4.04
N PRO A 133 -18.71 -3.73 3.20
CA PRO A 133 -18.25 -3.96 1.85
C PRO A 133 -18.35 -2.69 0.96
N ASP A 134 -19.06 -1.67 1.40
CA ASP A 134 -19.18 -0.40 0.69
C ASP A 134 -18.09 0.60 1.10
N ASP A 135 -17.25 0.26 2.08
CA ASP A 135 -16.16 1.12 2.59
C ASP A 135 -14.80 0.39 2.57
N ILE A 136 -14.48 -0.19 1.41
CA ILE A 136 -13.20 -0.85 1.17
C ILE A 136 -12.31 0.05 0.31
N VAL A 137 -11.13 0.36 0.83
CA VAL A 137 -10.08 1.14 0.17
C VAL A 137 -8.87 0.24 -0.06
N VAL A 138 -8.31 0.25 -1.27
CA VAL A 138 -7.02 -0.38 -1.52
C VAL A 138 -5.91 0.65 -1.37
N MET A 139 -4.81 0.27 -0.76
CA MET A 139 -3.64 1.11 -0.54
C MET A 139 -2.38 0.34 -0.89
N GLY A 140 -1.37 0.99 -1.44
CA GLY A 140 -0.11 0.30 -1.69
C GLY A 140 1.07 1.23 -1.81
N HIS A 141 2.27 0.67 -1.55
CA HIS A 141 3.53 1.37 -1.65
C HIS A 141 4.42 0.75 -2.72
N SER A 142 5.08 1.57 -3.57
CA SER A 142 6.04 1.09 -4.58
C SER A 142 5.39 0.04 -5.51
N ALA A 143 5.95 -1.17 -5.64
CA ALA A 143 5.34 -2.28 -6.37
C ALA A 143 3.92 -2.62 -5.88
N GLY A 144 3.64 -2.48 -4.57
CA GLY A 144 2.28 -2.62 -4.03
C GLY A 144 1.36 -1.46 -4.43
N GLY A 145 1.92 -0.26 -4.63
CA GLY A 145 1.19 0.89 -5.19
C GLY A 145 0.71 0.62 -6.62
N TYR A 146 1.55 -0.03 -7.41
CA TYR A 146 1.15 -0.55 -8.71
C TYR A 146 0.02 -1.59 -8.61
N ASN A 147 0.16 -2.58 -7.71
CA ASN A 147 -0.88 -3.60 -7.53
C ASN A 147 -2.22 -2.97 -7.15
N ALA A 148 -2.21 -2.02 -6.20
CA ALA A 148 -3.40 -1.26 -5.81
C ALA A 148 -4.01 -0.48 -6.99
N ALA A 149 -3.17 0.20 -7.79
CA ALA A 149 -3.60 0.93 -8.98
C ALA A 149 -4.27 0.02 -10.02
N MET A 150 -3.62 -1.12 -10.34
CA MET A 150 -4.19 -2.08 -11.31
C MET A 150 -5.55 -2.60 -10.84
N VAL A 151 -5.67 -2.99 -9.58
CA VAL A 151 -6.95 -3.48 -9.02
C VAL A 151 -8.02 -2.39 -9.00
N ALA A 152 -7.63 -1.13 -8.75
CA ALA A 152 -8.56 -0.01 -8.67
C ALA A 152 -9.01 0.52 -10.05
N LEU A 153 -8.11 0.55 -11.03
CA LEU A 153 -8.35 1.19 -12.32
C LEU A 153 -8.86 0.22 -13.39
N ASP A 154 -8.44 -1.06 -13.31
CA ASP A 154 -8.83 -2.09 -14.26
C ASP A 154 -9.78 -3.11 -13.61
N ARG A 155 -11.07 -2.90 -13.82
CA ARG A 155 -12.14 -3.73 -13.24
C ARG A 155 -12.06 -5.21 -13.61
N ARG A 156 -11.35 -5.57 -14.67
CA ARG A 156 -11.16 -6.97 -15.09
C ARG A 156 -10.59 -7.83 -13.97
N TRP A 157 -9.72 -7.28 -13.13
CA TRP A 157 -9.07 -8.01 -12.05
C TRP A 157 -10.03 -8.43 -10.95
N LEU A 158 -10.85 -7.49 -10.45
CA LEU A 158 -11.85 -7.79 -9.42
C LEU A 158 -12.95 -8.70 -9.95
N GLN A 159 -13.42 -8.47 -11.18
CA GLN A 159 -14.40 -9.34 -11.83
C GLN A 159 -13.83 -10.75 -12.05
N GLY A 160 -12.57 -10.85 -12.50
CA GLY A 160 -11.86 -12.13 -12.66
C GLY A 160 -11.65 -12.88 -11.34
N ALA A 161 -11.58 -12.17 -10.21
CA ALA A 161 -11.57 -12.74 -8.87
C ALA A 161 -12.97 -13.14 -8.36
N GLY A 162 -14.03 -12.86 -9.13
CA GLY A 162 -15.41 -13.20 -8.79
C GLY A 162 -16.16 -12.12 -7.99
N LEU A 163 -15.66 -10.88 -7.98
CA LEU A 163 -16.41 -9.77 -7.39
C LEU A 163 -17.55 -9.36 -8.33
N ALA A 164 -18.76 -9.23 -7.77
CA ALA A 164 -19.91 -8.80 -8.54
C ALA A 164 -19.69 -7.39 -9.15
N PRO A 165 -20.13 -7.14 -10.41
CA PRO A 165 -19.88 -5.86 -11.11
C PRO A 165 -20.41 -4.63 -10.38
N GLN A 166 -21.42 -4.78 -9.53
CA GLN A 166 -22.03 -3.70 -8.74
C GLN A 166 -21.16 -3.28 -7.55
N ARG A 167 -20.26 -4.16 -7.11
CA ARG A 167 -19.32 -3.85 -6.01
C ARG A 167 -18.19 -2.96 -6.52
N GLN A 168 -17.93 -1.90 -5.79
CA GLN A 168 -16.90 -0.92 -6.12
C GLN A 168 -16.05 -0.62 -4.90
N LEU A 169 -14.79 -0.26 -5.15
CA LEU A 169 -13.93 0.28 -4.10
C LEU A 169 -14.40 1.67 -3.69
N ALA A 170 -14.41 1.95 -2.40
CA ALA A 170 -14.70 3.29 -1.86
C ALA A 170 -13.62 4.31 -2.22
N GLY A 171 -12.41 3.84 -2.52
CA GLY A 171 -11.28 4.66 -2.94
C GLY A 171 -10.01 3.85 -3.09
N TRP A 172 -8.93 4.50 -3.53
CA TRP A 172 -7.61 3.91 -3.50
C TRP A 172 -6.52 4.94 -3.17
N ILE A 173 -5.41 4.45 -2.61
CA ILE A 173 -4.29 5.26 -2.14
C ILE A 173 -3.00 4.69 -2.71
N GLY A 174 -2.26 5.50 -3.44
CA GLY A 174 -0.96 5.14 -4.00
C GLY A 174 0.19 5.90 -3.34
N LEU A 175 1.14 5.16 -2.77
CA LEU A 175 2.35 5.71 -2.18
C LEU A 175 3.54 5.36 -3.07
N ALA A 176 4.08 6.35 -3.80
CA ALA A 176 5.26 6.21 -4.65
C ALA A 176 5.22 4.99 -5.60
N GLY A 177 4.05 4.68 -6.17
CA GLY A 177 3.90 3.56 -7.09
C GLY A 177 4.34 3.89 -8.51
N PRO A 178 4.88 2.91 -9.28
CA PRO A 178 5.17 3.06 -10.69
C PRO A 178 3.89 2.86 -11.51
N TYR A 179 3.40 3.92 -12.14
CA TYR A 179 2.14 3.90 -12.88
C TYR A 179 2.30 4.07 -14.38
N ASP A 180 3.48 4.58 -14.80
CA ASP A 180 3.96 4.67 -16.16
C ASP A 180 5.47 4.47 -16.14
N PHE A 181 5.96 3.28 -16.48
CA PHE A 181 7.36 2.90 -16.30
C PHE A 181 8.00 2.15 -17.48
N LEU A 182 7.38 2.20 -18.65
CA LEU A 182 8.04 1.70 -19.88
C LEU A 182 8.94 2.79 -20.51
N PRO A 183 10.15 2.43 -20.98
CA PRO A 183 10.81 1.12 -20.91
C PRO A 183 11.30 0.79 -19.50
N ILE A 184 11.41 -0.50 -19.16
CA ILE A 184 11.79 -0.97 -17.83
C ILE A 184 13.32 -0.93 -17.68
N GLY A 185 13.80 -0.16 -16.69
CA GLY A 185 15.24 0.02 -16.46
C GLY A 185 15.85 -1.03 -15.51
N ASP A 186 15.15 -1.42 -14.44
CA ASP A 186 15.73 -2.32 -13.44
C ASP A 186 15.49 -3.79 -13.74
N ARG A 187 16.48 -4.63 -13.39
CA ARG A 187 16.48 -6.06 -13.73
C ARG A 187 15.35 -6.86 -13.06
N ALA A 188 15.00 -6.55 -11.82
CA ALA A 188 13.97 -7.30 -11.10
C ALA A 188 12.60 -7.08 -11.76
N THR A 189 12.27 -5.84 -12.08
CA THR A 189 11.04 -5.47 -12.79
C THR A 189 11.03 -6.04 -14.22
N GLN A 190 12.18 -6.06 -14.93
CA GLN A 190 12.27 -6.71 -16.24
C GLN A 190 11.87 -8.18 -16.18
N VAL A 191 12.32 -8.91 -15.17
CA VAL A 191 11.96 -10.32 -14.99
C VAL A 191 10.47 -10.45 -14.65
N ALA A 192 9.96 -9.64 -13.72
CA ALA A 192 8.58 -9.67 -13.29
C ALA A 192 7.59 -9.39 -14.43
N PHE A 193 7.94 -8.50 -15.37
CA PHE A 193 7.08 -8.10 -16.49
C PHE A 193 7.48 -8.67 -17.85
N ARG A 194 8.46 -9.56 -17.91
CA ARG A 194 8.93 -10.21 -19.16
C ARG A 194 9.46 -9.24 -20.20
N TRP A 195 10.13 -8.16 -19.74
CA TRP A 195 10.75 -7.20 -20.68
C TRP A 195 11.77 -7.89 -21.62
N PRO A 196 11.81 -7.55 -22.93
CA PRO A 196 11.11 -6.45 -23.61
C PRO A 196 9.69 -6.77 -24.13
N ALA A 197 9.16 -7.96 -23.89
CA ALA A 197 7.83 -8.36 -24.35
C ALA A 197 6.68 -7.80 -23.45
N THR A 198 6.95 -6.76 -22.67
CA THR A 198 5.96 -6.14 -21.77
C THR A 198 4.94 -5.33 -22.58
N ALA A 199 3.66 -5.70 -22.49
CA ALA A 199 2.60 -4.98 -23.19
C ALA A 199 2.30 -3.63 -22.52
N PRO A 200 1.91 -2.58 -23.28
CA PRO A 200 1.46 -1.30 -22.70
C PRO A 200 0.27 -1.43 -21.73
N ASP A 201 -0.56 -2.45 -21.91
CA ASP A 201 -1.68 -2.81 -21.03
C ASP A 201 -1.26 -3.13 -19.57
N THR A 202 0.02 -3.34 -19.33
CA THR A 202 0.57 -3.50 -17.98
C THR A 202 0.67 -2.18 -17.20
N GLN A 203 0.49 -1.02 -17.85
CA GLN A 203 0.70 0.27 -17.23
C GLN A 203 -0.61 0.83 -16.66
N PRO A 204 -0.70 1.09 -15.33
CA PRO A 204 -1.91 1.63 -14.69
C PRO A 204 -2.47 2.88 -15.36
N ILE A 205 -1.61 3.76 -15.87
CA ILE A 205 -2.03 5.00 -16.55
C ILE A 205 -2.92 4.74 -17.77
N ASN A 206 -2.80 3.58 -18.41
CA ASN A 206 -3.60 3.20 -19.59
C ASN A 206 -5.00 2.70 -19.25
N HIS A 207 -5.33 2.54 -17.95
CA HIS A 207 -6.64 2.11 -17.46
C HIS A 207 -7.46 3.23 -16.81
N VAL A 208 -6.99 4.47 -16.93
CA VAL A 208 -7.71 5.63 -16.38
C VAL A 208 -9.05 5.81 -17.08
N SER A 209 -10.10 5.94 -16.30
CA SER A 209 -11.45 6.26 -16.77
C SER A 209 -12.21 7.08 -15.73
N GLY A 210 -13.28 7.76 -16.13
CA GLY A 210 -14.15 8.50 -15.20
C GLY A 210 -14.91 7.63 -14.20
N GLN A 211 -14.78 6.31 -14.28
CA GLN A 211 -15.37 5.36 -13.33
C GLN A 211 -14.36 4.91 -12.25
N ALA A 212 -13.13 5.40 -12.29
CA ALA A 212 -12.14 5.11 -11.25
C ALA A 212 -12.61 5.64 -9.88
N PRO A 213 -12.33 4.93 -8.79
CA PRO A 213 -12.69 5.40 -7.46
C PRO A 213 -11.88 6.65 -7.06
N ARG A 214 -12.39 7.43 -6.09
CA ARG A 214 -11.65 8.58 -5.54
C ARG A 214 -10.23 8.17 -5.16
N THR A 215 -9.28 9.07 -5.37
CA THR A 215 -7.85 8.71 -5.39
C THR A 215 -7.02 9.67 -4.54
N LEU A 216 -6.07 9.10 -3.77
CA LEU A 216 -5.00 9.84 -3.09
C LEU A 216 -3.64 9.32 -3.54
N LEU A 217 -2.82 10.18 -4.11
CA LEU A 217 -1.47 9.86 -4.57
C LEU A 217 -0.43 10.66 -3.80
N LEU A 218 0.48 9.97 -3.14
CA LEU A 218 1.54 10.57 -2.34
C LEU A 218 2.91 10.07 -2.82
N ALA A 219 3.89 10.97 -2.96
CA ALA A 219 5.25 10.60 -3.31
C ALA A 219 6.30 11.54 -2.68
N ALA A 220 7.56 11.14 -2.72
CA ALA A 220 8.67 12.01 -2.42
C ALA A 220 8.98 12.91 -3.63
N VAL A 221 9.34 14.18 -3.39
CA VAL A 221 9.78 15.10 -4.48
C VAL A 221 11.03 14.54 -5.18
N ASN A 222 11.97 14.01 -4.40
CA ASN A 222 13.24 13.47 -4.89
C ASN A 222 13.26 11.94 -4.75
N ASP A 223 12.25 11.27 -5.32
CA ASP A 223 12.23 9.81 -5.36
C ASP A 223 13.23 9.32 -6.43
N SER A 224 14.22 8.53 -6.00
CA SER A 224 15.26 7.99 -6.87
C SER A 224 14.93 6.63 -7.48
N LEU A 225 13.83 6.00 -7.06
CA LEU A 225 13.42 4.68 -7.54
C LEU A 225 12.23 4.73 -8.51
N VAL A 226 11.31 5.64 -8.28
CA VAL A 226 10.14 5.86 -9.13
C VAL A 226 10.03 7.35 -9.42
N ASP A 227 10.12 7.74 -10.68
CA ASP A 227 9.95 9.14 -11.09
C ASP A 227 8.56 9.65 -10.68
N PRO A 228 8.50 10.59 -9.71
CA PRO A 228 7.22 11.07 -9.20
C PRO A 228 6.48 11.94 -10.20
N GLN A 229 7.19 12.64 -11.11
CA GLN A 229 6.54 13.48 -12.11
C GLN A 229 5.86 12.63 -13.17
N ARG A 230 6.55 11.60 -13.64
CA ARG A 230 6.00 10.68 -14.63
C ARG A 230 4.89 9.80 -14.05
N SER A 231 5.14 9.16 -12.91
CA SER A 231 4.19 8.21 -12.31
C SER A 231 3.10 8.92 -11.51
N THR A 232 3.43 9.52 -10.37
CA THR A 232 2.44 10.05 -9.41
C THR A 232 1.70 11.26 -9.97
N VAL A 233 2.41 12.26 -10.47
CA VAL A 233 1.81 13.48 -11.03
C VAL A 233 1.13 13.19 -12.37
N GLY A 234 1.76 12.39 -13.24
CA GLY A 234 1.21 12.00 -14.54
C GLY A 234 -0.13 11.27 -14.40
N LEU A 235 -0.18 10.24 -13.53
CA LEU A 235 -1.43 9.53 -13.27
C LEU A 235 -2.48 10.43 -12.61
N GLY A 236 -2.08 11.25 -11.63
CA GLY A 236 -3.00 12.18 -10.97
C GLY A 236 -3.65 13.15 -11.93
N ARG A 237 -2.89 13.72 -12.87
CA ARG A 237 -3.40 14.59 -13.93
C ARG A 237 -4.37 13.86 -14.86
N ALA A 238 -4.04 12.63 -15.26
CA ALA A 238 -4.92 11.82 -16.11
C ALA A 238 -6.26 11.52 -15.43
N LEU A 239 -6.25 11.16 -14.14
CA LEU A 239 -7.46 10.92 -13.34
C LEU A 239 -8.30 12.20 -13.17
N GLN A 240 -7.67 13.34 -12.86
CA GLN A 240 -8.36 14.64 -12.76
C GLN A 240 -9.00 15.03 -14.09
N THR A 241 -8.31 14.83 -15.21
CA THR A 241 -8.84 15.08 -16.55
C THR A 241 -10.04 14.19 -16.87
N ALA A 242 -10.05 12.95 -16.36
CA ALA A 242 -11.17 12.02 -16.48
C ALA A 242 -12.33 12.32 -15.49
N GLY A 243 -12.24 13.39 -14.69
CA GLY A 243 -13.27 13.79 -13.72
C GLY A 243 -13.26 13.02 -12.41
N VAL A 244 -12.21 12.25 -12.12
CA VAL A 244 -12.08 11.49 -10.87
C VAL A 244 -11.63 12.41 -9.73
N PRO A 245 -12.30 12.42 -8.57
CA PRO A 245 -11.82 13.13 -7.38
C PRO A 245 -10.44 12.63 -6.97
N THR A 246 -9.41 13.41 -7.26
CA THR A 246 -8.00 13.00 -7.10
C THR A 246 -7.20 14.08 -6.42
N ARG A 247 -6.51 13.70 -5.34
CA ARG A 247 -5.53 14.53 -4.65
C ARG A 247 -4.14 13.96 -4.86
N VAL A 248 -3.17 14.85 -5.14
CA VAL A 248 -1.75 14.51 -5.35
C VAL A 248 -0.91 15.39 -4.44
N GLU A 249 -0.03 14.78 -3.64
CA GLU A 249 0.89 15.51 -2.75
C GLU A 249 2.31 14.96 -2.88
N LEU A 250 3.27 15.87 -2.96
CA LEU A 250 4.69 15.56 -3.00
C LEU A 250 5.42 16.13 -1.79
N TYR A 251 6.22 15.31 -1.12
CA TYR A 251 6.91 15.67 0.12
C TYR A 251 8.42 15.80 -0.08
N PRO A 252 9.02 16.96 0.27
CA PRO A 252 10.45 17.20 0.03
C PRO A 252 11.39 16.56 1.06
N ARG A 253 10.89 16.18 2.24
CA ARG A 253 11.71 15.68 3.36
C ARG A 253 11.78 14.16 3.47
N VAL A 254 11.18 13.45 2.54
CA VAL A 254 11.15 12.00 2.51
C VAL A 254 11.79 11.46 1.24
N SER A 255 12.23 10.23 1.30
CA SER A 255 12.64 9.40 0.16
C SER A 255 11.54 8.40 -0.18
N HIS A 256 11.74 7.59 -1.22
CA HIS A 256 10.87 6.48 -1.56
C HIS A 256 10.49 5.60 -0.36
N VAL A 257 11.46 5.24 0.46
CA VAL A 257 11.27 4.35 1.63
C VAL A 257 10.71 5.11 2.83
N THR A 258 11.25 6.30 3.12
CA THR A 258 10.84 7.06 4.31
C THR A 258 9.47 7.70 4.16
N LEU A 259 8.92 7.82 2.95
CA LEU A 259 7.52 8.15 2.71
C LEU A 259 6.59 7.17 3.42
N LEU A 260 6.75 5.86 3.18
CA LEU A 260 5.96 4.84 3.88
C LEU A 260 6.31 4.78 5.38
N ALA A 261 7.59 4.87 5.73
CA ALA A 261 8.04 4.83 7.11
C ALA A 261 7.47 5.95 7.98
N SER A 262 7.06 7.10 7.37
CA SER A 262 6.41 8.20 8.07
C SER A 262 4.99 7.88 8.59
N LEU A 263 4.42 6.74 8.26
CA LEU A 263 3.25 6.20 8.96
C LEU A 263 3.56 5.80 10.40
N ALA A 264 4.79 5.32 10.66
CA ALA A 264 5.23 4.92 11.99
C ALA A 264 5.38 6.11 12.94
N GLN A 265 4.96 5.95 14.19
CA GLN A 265 4.89 7.01 15.19
C GLN A 265 6.21 7.81 15.33
N PRO A 266 7.41 7.21 15.40
CA PRO A 266 8.63 7.97 15.57
C PRO A 266 9.07 8.78 14.34
N LEU A 267 8.47 8.56 13.15
CA LEU A 267 8.84 9.20 11.89
C LEU A 267 7.74 10.09 11.30
N ARG A 268 6.61 10.28 11.98
CA ARG A 268 5.47 11.09 11.50
C ARG A 268 5.80 12.56 11.23
N TRP A 269 6.86 13.07 11.85
CA TRP A 269 7.35 14.43 11.62
C TRP A 269 8.01 14.65 10.25
N LEU A 270 8.39 13.58 9.55
CA LEU A 270 9.01 13.66 8.22
C LEU A 270 7.99 14.11 7.16
N ALA A 271 6.78 13.55 7.20
CA ALA A 271 5.69 13.88 6.30
C ALA A 271 4.34 13.49 6.93
N PRO A 272 3.25 14.22 6.67
CA PRO A 272 1.93 13.98 7.27
C PRO A 272 1.18 12.80 6.61
N VAL A 273 1.88 11.78 6.07
CA VAL A 273 1.28 10.67 5.31
C VAL A 273 0.16 9.99 6.08
N ARG A 274 0.34 9.74 7.40
CA ARG A 274 -0.71 9.15 8.21
C ARG A 274 -1.96 10.03 8.29
N ALA A 275 -1.78 11.33 8.50
CA ALA A 275 -2.90 12.28 8.59
C ALA A 275 -3.68 12.35 7.27
N GLU A 276 -2.98 12.36 6.14
CA GLU A 276 -3.58 12.34 4.80
C GLU A 276 -4.40 11.07 4.56
N VAL A 277 -3.83 9.90 4.89
CA VAL A 277 -4.54 8.62 4.77
C VAL A 277 -5.77 8.58 5.68
N VAL A 278 -5.63 8.99 6.94
CA VAL A 278 -6.73 9.03 7.93
C VAL A 278 -7.86 9.96 7.47
N ALA A 279 -7.51 11.15 6.98
CA ALA A 279 -8.48 12.10 6.42
C ALA A 279 -9.18 11.54 5.17
N PHE A 280 -8.43 10.87 4.28
CA PHE A 280 -9.00 10.21 3.11
C PHE A 280 -9.98 9.10 3.49
N LEU A 281 -9.75 8.38 4.59
CA LEU A 281 -10.64 7.35 5.12
C LEU A 281 -11.87 7.93 5.84
N GLY A 282 -11.97 9.27 5.99
CA GLY A 282 -13.06 9.89 6.74
C GLY A 282 -12.99 9.66 8.25
N LEU A 283 -11.83 9.25 8.76
CA LEU A 283 -11.62 9.02 10.18
C LEU A 283 -11.21 10.32 10.91
N PRO A 284 -11.53 10.44 12.21
CA PRO A 284 -11.08 11.58 12.99
C PRO A 284 -9.56 11.65 13.03
N THR A 285 -9.00 12.80 12.72
CA THR A 285 -7.56 13.02 12.89
C THR A 285 -7.27 13.09 14.39
N PRO A 286 -6.42 12.22 14.95
CA PRO A 286 -6.02 12.36 16.36
C PRO A 286 -5.34 13.72 16.57
N ALA A 287 -5.79 14.41 17.61
CA ALA A 287 -5.19 15.68 18.03
C ALA A 287 -3.70 15.55 18.34
#